data_e0fd85a351e1baa43a151687257a1c31
#
_entry.id   e0fd85a351e1baa43a151687257a1c31
#
_cell.length_a   1.000
_cell.length_b   1.000
_cell.length_c   1.000
_cell.angle_alpha   90.00
_cell.angle_beta   90.00
_cell.angle_gamma   90.00
#
_symmetry.space_group_name_H-M   'P 1'
#
loop_
_entity.id
_entity.type
_entity.pdbx_description
1 polymer ?
#
loop_
_entity_poly.entity_id
_entity_poly.type
_entity_poly.pdbx_seq_one_letter_code
_entity_poly.pdbx_strand_id
1 'polypeptide(L)'
;MREVNTVNTAATLKVKLFADGADLSGIKEMYANPLIKGFTTNPTLMRKAGIEDYKAFAMQVLKAVPDRPVSLEVFADEFNEMEHQALEIASWGRNVNVKIPVTNTRGEFSGPLIERLSKAGVAVNVTAIMTLEQVREVTGRLASGTPAIISVFAGRIADTGRDPVPLMAEAVNIMKTKPKAELIWASPRELLNIFQADAIGCHIITATNDILKKLSLVGKDLGAYSLETVEMFYKDASAAGYRIATRTPA
;
A
#
# COMPACT_ATOMS: atom_id res chain seq x y z
N MET A 1 27.12 -21.51 14.92
CA MET A 1 25.69 -21.13 14.87
C MET A 1 25.18 -21.50 13.49
N ARG A 2 24.28 -22.45 13.37
CA ARG A 2 23.62 -22.74 12.09
C ARG A 2 22.59 -21.65 11.86
N GLU A 3 22.79 -20.77 10.90
CA GLU A 3 21.71 -19.93 10.37
C GLU A 3 20.60 -20.85 9.88
N VAL A 4 19.47 -20.81 10.56
CA VAL A 4 18.23 -21.40 10.05
C VAL A 4 17.74 -20.46 8.97
N ASN A 5 18.24 -20.66 7.74
CA ASN A 5 17.68 -20.03 6.54
C ASN A 5 16.29 -20.63 6.28
N THR A 6 15.30 -20.17 7.04
CA THR A 6 13.91 -20.29 6.58
C THR A 6 13.75 -19.37 5.40
N VAL A 7 13.89 -19.91 4.19
CA VAL A 7 13.60 -19.17 2.96
C VAL A 7 12.11 -18.83 3.02
N ASN A 8 11.80 -17.59 3.43
CA ASN A 8 10.46 -17.05 3.31
C ASN A 8 10.07 -17.12 1.83
N THR A 9 8.99 -17.80 1.52
CA THR A 9 8.44 -17.81 0.16
C THR A 9 7.22 -16.90 0.11
N ALA A 10 6.95 -16.29 -1.03
CA ALA A 10 5.75 -15.47 -1.20
C ALA A 10 4.46 -16.25 -0.91
N ALA A 11 4.49 -17.57 -1.03
CA ALA A 11 3.35 -18.46 -0.75
C ALA A 11 3.03 -18.63 0.74
N THR A 12 3.96 -18.34 1.65
CA THR A 12 3.78 -18.49 3.11
C THR A 12 3.38 -17.21 3.82
N LEU A 13 3.27 -16.10 3.10
CA LEU A 13 2.89 -14.80 3.66
C LEU A 13 1.46 -14.86 4.22
N LYS A 14 1.29 -14.35 5.44
CA LYS A 14 -0.01 -14.14 6.11
C LYS A 14 -0.56 -12.75 5.81
N VAL A 15 0.33 -11.76 5.62
CA VAL A 15 -0.02 -10.40 5.23
C VAL A 15 -0.68 -10.42 3.84
N LYS A 16 -1.82 -9.74 3.71
CA LYS A 16 -2.51 -9.61 2.43
C LYS A 16 -1.77 -8.62 1.54
N LEU A 17 -1.47 -9.01 0.31
CA LEU A 17 -0.84 -8.14 -0.67
C LEU A 17 -1.92 -7.37 -1.43
N PHE A 18 -1.85 -6.04 -1.40
CA PHE A 18 -2.65 -5.16 -2.23
C PHE A 18 -1.75 -4.50 -3.27
N ALA A 19 -2.29 -4.29 -4.46
CA ALA A 19 -1.62 -3.55 -5.52
C ALA A 19 -2.02 -2.07 -5.46
N ASP A 20 -1.03 -1.17 -5.44
CA ASP A 20 -1.22 0.28 -5.47
C ASP A 20 -0.96 0.82 -6.86
N GLY A 21 -1.98 1.37 -7.50
CA GLY A 21 -1.86 1.86 -8.87
C GLY A 21 -3.14 2.52 -9.39
N ALA A 22 -3.01 3.28 -10.50
CA ALA A 22 -4.11 3.90 -11.21
C ALA A 22 -4.08 3.65 -12.73
N ASP A 23 -3.21 2.74 -13.19
CA ASP A 23 -3.21 2.26 -14.55
C ASP A 23 -4.09 1.02 -14.69
N LEU A 24 -5.12 1.08 -15.53
CA LEU A 24 -6.09 -0.01 -15.67
C LEU A 24 -5.46 -1.29 -16.21
N SER A 25 -4.43 -1.20 -17.07
CA SER A 25 -3.74 -2.37 -17.60
C SER A 25 -2.94 -3.07 -16.49
N GLY A 26 -2.24 -2.30 -15.65
CA GLY A 26 -1.52 -2.81 -14.49
C GLY A 26 -2.45 -3.39 -13.42
N ILE A 27 -3.62 -2.79 -13.21
CA ILE A 27 -4.65 -3.34 -12.31
C ILE A 27 -5.13 -4.72 -12.80
N LYS A 28 -5.41 -4.86 -14.10
CA LYS A 28 -5.83 -6.14 -14.69
C LYS A 28 -4.70 -7.20 -14.61
N GLU A 29 -3.44 -6.81 -14.86
CA GLU A 29 -2.29 -7.69 -14.68
C GLU A 29 -2.21 -8.21 -13.24
N MET A 30 -2.32 -7.30 -12.26
CA MET A 30 -2.28 -7.68 -10.84
C MET A 30 -3.52 -8.46 -10.41
N TYR A 31 -4.68 -8.20 -10.99
CA TYR A 31 -5.90 -8.98 -10.71
C TYR A 31 -5.77 -10.44 -11.13
N ALA A 32 -5.05 -10.73 -12.22
CA ALA A 32 -4.75 -12.09 -12.65
C ALA A 32 -3.85 -12.86 -11.67
N ASN A 33 -3.12 -12.15 -10.80
CA ASN A 33 -2.26 -12.77 -9.79
C ASN A 33 -3.08 -13.16 -8.53
N PRO A 34 -3.17 -14.45 -8.17
CA PRO A 34 -3.94 -14.91 -7.02
C PRO A 34 -3.37 -14.47 -5.65
N LEU A 35 -2.11 -14.03 -5.59
CA LEU A 35 -1.49 -13.47 -4.38
C LEU A 35 -2.06 -12.09 -4.03
N ILE A 36 -2.52 -11.33 -5.01
CA ILE A 36 -3.07 -9.99 -4.79
C ILE A 36 -4.51 -10.11 -4.23
N LYS A 37 -4.76 -9.50 -3.09
CA LYS A 37 -6.03 -9.60 -2.35
C LYS A 37 -6.87 -8.34 -2.37
N GLY A 38 -6.37 -7.24 -2.95
CA GLY A 38 -7.08 -5.98 -3.06
C GLY A 38 -6.27 -4.91 -3.79
N PHE A 39 -6.86 -3.74 -3.91
CA PHE A 39 -6.30 -2.62 -4.67
C PHE A 39 -6.46 -1.32 -3.92
N THR A 40 -5.45 -0.47 -4.02
CA THR A 40 -5.50 0.92 -3.56
C THR A 40 -5.18 1.85 -4.71
N THR A 41 -5.82 3.02 -4.70
CA THR A 41 -5.49 4.13 -5.58
C THR A 41 -5.18 5.36 -4.73
N ASN A 42 -4.60 6.38 -5.35
CA ASN A 42 -4.44 7.68 -4.73
C ASN A 42 -4.38 8.79 -5.79
N PRO A 43 -4.68 10.06 -5.41
CA PRO A 43 -4.74 11.16 -6.36
C PRO A 43 -3.45 11.39 -7.14
N THR A 44 -2.29 11.16 -6.53
CA THR A 44 -0.99 11.33 -7.17
C THR A 44 -0.78 10.32 -8.30
N LEU A 45 -1.11 9.04 -8.07
CA LEU A 45 -1.02 7.99 -9.09
C LEU A 45 -2.00 8.24 -10.23
N MET A 46 -3.22 8.67 -9.90
CA MET A 46 -4.26 9.00 -10.89
C MET A 46 -3.84 10.16 -11.79
N ARG A 47 -3.31 11.25 -11.21
CA ARG A 47 -2.78 12.37 -11.98
C ARG A 47 -1.63 11.93 -12.90
N LYS A 48 -0.71 11.09 -12.42
CA LYS A 48 0.38 10.54 -13.24
C LYS A 48 -0.11 9.66 -14.38
N ALA A 49 -1.22 8.94 -14.17
CA ALA A 49 -1.87 8.11 -15.18
C ALA A 49 -2.77 8.91 -16.16
N GLY A 50 -2.89 10.24 -16.00
CA GLY A 50 -3.70 11.10 -16.85
C GLY A 50 -5.22 10.88 -16.71
N ILE A 51 -5.68 10.47 -15.52
CA ILE A 51 -7.10 10.26 -15.28
C ILE A 51 -7.80 11.61 -15.13
N GLU A 52 -8.71 11.91 -16.06
CA GLU A 52 -9.50 13.15 -16.09
C GLU A 52 -10.90 12.95 -15.46
N ASP A 53 -11.53 11.80 -15.70
CA ASP A 53 -12.84 11.44 -15.12
C ASP A 53 -12.66 10.35 -14.07
N TYR A 54 -12.73 10.77 -12.80
CA TYR A 54 -12.55 9.88 -11.65
C TYR A 54 -13.63 8.80 -11.56
N LYS A 55 -14.90 9.18 -11.75
CA LYS A 55 -16.01 8.22 -11.65
C LYS A 55 -15.94 7.19 -12.77
N ALA A 56 -15.69 7.62 -13.99
CA ALA A 56 -15.54 6.70 -15.12
C ALA A 56 -14.38 5.74 -14.91
N PHE A 57 -13.24 6.21 -14.41
CA PHE A 57 -12.11 5.37 -14.05
C PHE A 57 -12.47 4.37 -12.95
N ALA A 58 -13.07 4.84 -11.85
CA ALA A 58 -13.47 3.99 -10.72
C ALA A 58 -14.42 2.87 -11.17
N MET A 59 -15.41 3.19 -11.99
CA MET A 59 -16.35 2.19 -12.53
C MET A 59 -15.65 1.16 -13.42
N GLN A 60 -14.64 1.55 -14.21
CA GLN A 60 -13.83 0.61 -14.99
C GLN A 60 -13.02 -0.33 -14.09
N VAL A 61 -12.42 0.21 -13.02
CA VAL A 61 -11.69 -0.59 -12.04
C VAL A 61 -12.61 -1.57 -11.34
N LEU A 62 -13.75 -1.13 -10.83
CA LEU A 62 -14.73 -1.99 -10.14
C LEU A 62 -15.28 -3.10 -11.05
N LYS A 63 -15.47 -2.81 -12.34
CA LYS A 63 -15.83 -3.82 -13.34
C LYS A 63 -14.70 -4.84 -13.56
N ALA A 64 -13.44 -4.38 -13.56
CA ALA A 64 -12.27 -5.26 -13.75
C ALA A 64 -11.96 -6.09 -12.51
N VAL A 65 -12.33 -5.61 -11.31
CA VAL A 65 -12.04 -6.21 -10.00
C VAL A 65 -13.35 -6.36 -9.21
N PRO A 66 -14.25 -7.31 -9.57
CA PRO A 66 -15.58 -7.38 -8.98
C PRO A 66 -15.64 -8.01 -7.58
N ASP A 67 -14.60 -8.75 -7.16
CA ASP A 67 -14.59 -9.62 -5.98
C ASP A 67 -13.52 -9.29 -4.94
N ARG A 68 -12.61 -8.33 -5.23
CA ARG A 68 -11.57 -7.89 -4.30
C ARG A 68 -11.80 -6.45 -3.89
N PRO A 69 -11.46 -6.06 -2.64
CA PRO A 69 -11.62 -4.70 -2.17
C PRO A 69 -10.81 -3.69 -3.00
N VAL A 70 -11.44 -2.56 -3.29
CA VAL A 70 -10.82 -1.42 -3.99
C VAL A 70 -10.97 -0.18 -3.12
N SER A 71 -9.88 0.49 -2.81
CA SER A 71 -9.88 1.73 -2.02
C SER A 71 -9.87 2.95 -2.94
N LEU A 72 -10.92 3.78 -2.85
CA LEU A 72 -11.14 5.01 -3.62
C LEU A 72 -11.26 6.22 -2.68
N GLU A 73 -10.65 7.35 -3.01
CA GLU A 73 -10.45 8.48 -2.10
C GLU A 73 -11.39 9.65 -2.38
N VAL A 74 -11.85 10.34 -1.32
CA VAL A 74 -12.52 11.64 -1.43
C VAL A 74 -11.49 12.73 -1.74
N PHE A 75 -11.93 13.85 -2.33
CA PHE A 75 -11.04 14.97 -2.71
C PHE A 75 -11.39 16.30 -2.05
N ALA A 76 -12.56 16.40 -1.42
CA ALA A 76 -12.95 17.61 -0.71
C ALA A 76 -12.06 17.88 0.49
N ASP A 77 -11.98 19.14 0.91
CA ASP A 77 -11.28 19.57 2.12
C ASP A 77 -12.25 19.87 3.28
N GLU A 78 -13.48 20.29 2.95
CA GLU A 78 -14.54 20.53 3.94
C GLU A 78 -15.23 19.22 4.33
N PHE A 79 -15.40 18.95 5.62
CA PHE A 79 -15.93 17.68 6.12
C PHE A 79 -17.34 17.34 5.63
N ASN A 80 -18.21 18.34 5.47
CA ASN A 80 -19.56 18.10 4.92
C ASN A 80 -19.48 17.60 3.47
N GLU A 81 -18.61 18.19 2.67
CA GLU A 81 -18.43 17.79 1.28
C GLU A 81 -17.70 16.43 1.20
N MET A 82 -16.72 16.18 2.08
CA MET A 82 -16.11 14.85 2.21
C MET A 82 -17.15 13.77 2.48
N GLU A 83 -18.15 14.08 3.35
CA GLU A 83 -19.22 13.13 3.69
C GLU A 83 -20.08 12.81 2.48
N HIS A 84 -20.50 13.84 1.71
CA HIS A 84 -21.27 13.65 0.48
C HIS A 84 -20.49 12.81 -0.54
N GLN A 85 -19.21 13.13 -0.76
CA GLN A 85 -18.34 12.35 -1.66
C GLN A 85 -18.15 10.92 -1.15
N ALA A 86 -17.99 10.72 0.16
CA ALA A 86 -17.81 9.39 0.72
C ALA A 86 -19.04 8.51 0.52
N LEU A 87 -20.24 9.04 0.73
CA LEU A 87 -21.50 8.32 0.50
C LEU A 87 -21.71 7.99 -0.98
N GLU A 88 -21.38 8.93 -1.87
CA GLU A 88 -21.43 8.69 -3.32
C GLU A 88 -20.46 7.57 -3.72
N ILE A 89 -19.19 7.64 -3.30
CA ILE A 89 -18.17 6.64 -3.61
C ILE A 89 -18.57 5.27 -3.05
N ALA A 90 -19.11 5.21 -1.82
CA ALA A 90 -19.57 3.97 -1.22
C ALA A 90 -20.69 3.30 -2.04
N SER A 91 -21.51 4.10 -2.73
CA SER A 91 -22.60 3.59 -3.57
C SER A 91 -22.15 2.93 -4.87
N TRP A 92 -20.90 3.12 -5.29
CA TRP A 92 -20.39 2.63 -6.59
C TRP A 92 -20.17 1.13 -6.64
N GLY A 93 -19.99 0.47 -5.48
CA GLY A 93 -19.81 -0.98 -5.43
C GLY A 93 -19.67 -1.53 -4.01
N ARG A 94 -20.12 -2.76 -3.83
CA ARG A 94 -20.06 -3.48 -2.53
C ARG A 94 -18.64 -3.76 -2.02
N ASN A 95 -17.66 -3.71 -2.91
CA ASN A 95 -16.24 -3.97 -2.62
C ASN A 95 -15.42 -2.66 -2.50
N VAL A 96 -16.09 -1.52 -2.37
CA VAL A 96 -15.44 -0.22 -2.19
C VAL A 96 -15.08 0.02 -0.72
N ASN A 97 -13.83 0.41 -0.46
CA ASN A 97 -13.40 1.07 0.77
C ASN A 97 -13.18 2.54 0.47
N VAL A 98 -13.87 3.42 1.20
CA VAL A 98 -13.77 4.87 0.97
C VAL A 98 -12.59 5.44 1.75
N LYS A 99 -11.59 5.97 1.05
CA LYS A 99 -10.44 6.59 1.69
C LYS A 99 -10.78 7.99 2.16
N ILE A 100 -10.54 8.22 3.46
CA ILE A 100 -10.74 9.49 4.15
C ILE A 100 -9.39 9.92 4.74
N PRO A 101 -8.86 11.11 4.44
CA PRO A 101 -7.65 11.61 5.08
C PRO A 101 -7.88 11.82 6.58
N VAL A 102 -6.86 11.55 7.39
CA VAL A 102 -6.95 11.66 8.87
C VAL A 102 -7.21 13.08 9.35
N THR A 103 -6.83 14.08 8.55
CA THR A 103 -7.13 15.50 8.76
C THR A 103 -7.50 16.15 7.44
N ASN A 104 -8.11 17.33 7.48
CA ASN A 104 -8.16 18.23 6.34
C ASN A 104 -6.83 19.02 6.21
N THR A 105 -6.73 19.91 5.21
CA THR A 105 -5.51 20.72 4.96
C THR A 105 -5.23 21.75 6.07
N ARG A 106 -6.19 22.05 6.93
CA ARG A 106 -6.03 22.92 8.11
C ARG A 106 -5.55 22.15 9.35
N GLY A 107 -5.34 20.82 9.24
CA GLY A 107 -4.94 19.98 10.37
C GLY A 107 -6.10 19.61 11.31
N GLU A 108 -7.34 19.88 10.94
CA GLU A 108 -8.50 19.50 11.72
C GLU A 108 -8.78 18.00 11.59
N PHE A 109 -8.98 17.31 12.70
CA PHE A 109 -9.13 15.85 12.73
C PHE A 109 -10.47 15.39 12.14
N SER A 110 -10.43 14.44 11.21
CA SER A 110 -11.61 13.88 10.52
C SER A 110 -12.43 12.90 11.39
N GLY A 111 -12.08 12.72 12.66
CA GLY A 111 -12.68 11.73 13.54
C GLY A 111 -14.21 11.74 13.62
N PRO A 112 -14.88 12.89 13.79
CA PRO A 112 -16.34 12.93 13.79
C PRO A 112 -16.98 12.46 12.49
N LEU A 113 -16.36 12.76 11.33
CA LEU A 113 -16.79 12.27 10.01
C LEU A 113 -16.60 10.75 9.91
N ILE A 114 -15.40 10.25 10.27
CA ILE A 114 -15.08 8.82 10.27
C ILE A 114 -16.10 8.03 11.11
N GLU A 115 -16.44 8.56 12.29
CA GLU A 115 -17.41 7.93 13.19
C GLU A 115 -18.81 7.83 12.57
N ARG A 116 -19.32 8.91 11.95
CA ARG A 116 -20.62 8.92 11.27
C ARG A 116 -20.65 7.93 10.11
N LEU A 117 -19.65 7.97 9.23
CA LEU A 117 -19.55 7.08 8.08
C LEU A 117 -19.47 5.60 8.52
N SER A 118 -18.63 5.30 9.51
CA SER A 118 -18.49 3.94 10.02
C SER A 118 -19.79 3.43 10.69
N LYS A 119 -20.48 4.26 11.45
CA LYS A 119 -21.81 3.93 12.03
C LYS A 119 -22.89 3.76 10.96
N ALA A 120 -22.79 4.48 9.85
CA ALA A 120 -23.67 4.33 8.69
C ALA A 120 -23.36 3.07 7.83
N GLY A 121 -22.37 2.26 8.22
CA GLY A 121 -22.01 1.05 7.52
C GLY A 121 -21.04 1.24 6.36
N VAL A 122 -20.49 2.43 6.17
CA VAL A 122 -19.48 2.68 5.13
C VAL A 122 -18.15 2.05 5.53
N ALA A 123 -17.59 1.20 4.68
CA ALA A 123 -16.25 0.64 4.86
C ALA A 123 -15.21 1.73 4.58
N VAL A 124 -14.75 2.40 5.63
CA VAL A 124 -13.75 3.49 5.51
C VAL A 124 -12.33 2.93 5.46
N ASN A 125 -11.45 3.62 4.73
CA ASN A 125 -10.00 3.44 4.76
C ASN A 125 -9.38 4.77 5.18
N VAL A 126 -9.07 4.94 6.46
CA VAL A 126 -8.50 6.20 6.96
C VAL A 126 -7.03 6.28 6.59
N THR A 127 -6.66 7.31 5.86
CA THR A 127 -5.35 7.44 5.20
C THR A 127 -4.51 8.62 5.70
N ALA A 128 -3.26 8.71 5.24
CA ALA A 128 -2.27 9.72 5.62
C ALA A 128 -1.84 9.69 7.11
N ILE A 129 -1.96 8.52 7.75
CA ILE A 129 -1.61 8.33 9.16
C ILE A 129 -0.10 8.09 9.29
N MET A 130 0.56 8.76 10.26
CA MET A 130 1.99 8.62 10.51
C MET A 130 2.34 8.48 11.99
N THR A 131 1.38 8.65 12.93
CA THR A 131 1.65 8.57 14.36
C THR A 131 0.73 7.59 15.07
N LEU A 132 1.21 7.04 16.20
CA LEU A 132 0.40 6.15 17.04
C LEU A 132 -0.80 6.87 17.69
N GLU A 133 -0.68 8.16 17.92
CA GLU A 133 -1.80 8.98 18.42
C GLU A 133 -2.94 8.98 17.40
N GLN A 134 -2.64 9.26 16.13
CA GLN A 134 -3.63 9.20 15.05
C GLN A 134 -4.25 7.79 14.94
N VAL A 135 -3.45 6.73 15.09
CA VAL A 135 -3.99 5.35 15.09
C VAL A 135 -4.96 5.13 16.23
N ARG A 136 -4.65 5.57 17.47
CA ARG A 136 -5.53 5.44 18.65
C ARG A 136 -6.83 6.20 18.46
N GLU A 137 -6.74 7.46 18.05
CA GLU A 137 -7.91 8.33 17.85
C GLU A 137 -8.84 7.76 16.77
N VAL A 138 -8.30 7.37 15.62
CA VAL A 138 -9.09 6.76 14.53
C VAL A 138 -9.72 5.44 15.00
N THR A 139 -8.93 4.56 15.64
CA THR A 139 -9.44 3.28 16.15
C THR A 139 -10.61 3.50 17.12
N GLY A 140 -10.55 4.52 17.97
CA GLY A 140 -11.62 4.88 18.89
C GLY A 140 -12.93 5.28 18.21
N ARG A 141 -12.85 5.86 17.00
CA ARG A 141 -14.00 6.34 16.23
C ARG A 141 -14.69 5.27 15.39
N LEU A 142 -14.01 4.16 15.09
CA LEU A 142 -14.58 3.11 14.25
C LEU A 142 -15.71 2.36 14.96
N ALA A 143 -16.78 2.08 14.25
CA ALA A 143 -17.86 1.20 14.70
C ALA A 143 -17.39 -0.26 14.70
N SER A 144 -17.61 -1.00 15.79
CA SER A 144 -17.14 -2.38 15.92
C SER A 144 -17.79 -3.37 14.95
N GLY A 145 -18.96 -3.02 14.40
CA GLY A 145 -19.74 -3.84 13.46
C GLY A 145 -19.38 -3.67 11.99
N THR A 146 -18.70 -2.57 11.62
CA THR A 146 -18.40 -2.20 10.24
C THR A 146 -16.94 -2.49 9.92
N PRO A 147 -16.62 -3.15 8.79
CA PRO A 147 -15.24 -3.28 8.33
C PRO A 147 -14.59 -1.91 8.11
N ALA A 148 -13.32 -1.79 8.46
CA ALA A 148 -12.57 -0.57 8.26
C ALA A 148 -11.10 -0.86 8.01
N ILE A 149 -10.40 0.10 7.43
CA ILE A 149 -8.97 0.05 7.20
C ILE A 149 -8.32 1.29 7.81
N ILE A 150 -7.16 1.12 8.42
CA ILE A 150 -6.27 2.20 8.88
C ILE A 150 -4.98 2.09 8.06
N SER A 151 -4.68 3.09 7.24
CA SER A 151 -3.51 3.13 6.37
C SER A 151 -2.41 3.99 6.98
N VAL A 152 -1.41 3.34 7.60
CA VAL A 152 -0.20 4.00 8.11
C VAL A 152 0.85 4.09 7.01
N PHE A 153 1.37 5.29 6.78
CA PHE A 153 2.36 5.57 5.74
C PHE A 153 3.77 5.23 6.20
N ALA A 154 3.99 3.95 6.50
CA ALA A 154 5.24 3.43 7.03
C ALA A 154 6.48 3.79 6.17
N GLY A 155 6.33 3.77 4.84
CA GLY A 155 7.42 4.20 3.96
C GLY A 155 7.75 5.69 4.09
N ARG A 156 6.77 6.57 4.32
CA ARG A 156 7.04 7.99 4.59
C ARG A 156 7.67 8.22 5.96
N ILE A 157 7.35 7.39 6.94
CA ILE A 157 8.04 7.39 8.24
C ILE A 157 9.51 7.00 8.02
N ALA A 158 9.78 5.96 7.24
CA ALA A 158 11.13 5.53 6.89
C ALA A 158 11.93 6.61 6.14
N ASP A 159 11.29 7.40 5.26
CA ASP A 159 11.90 8.54 4.55
C ASP A 159 12.44 9.61 5.52
N THR A 160 11.98 9.65 6.78
CA THR A 160 12.49 10.56 7.82
C THR A 160 13.65 9.96 8.63
N GLY A 161 14.17 8.79 8.23
CA GLY A 161 15.24 8.10 8.94
C GLY A 161 14.78 7.31 10.18
N ARG A 162 13.47 7.12 10.36
CA ARG A 162 12.92 6.32 11.47
C ARG A 162 12.55 4.92 11.00
N ASP A 163 12.92 3.91 11.79
CA ASP A 163 12.43 2.54 11.57
C ASP A 163 10.91 2.48 11.81
N PRO A 164 10.10 2.15 10.79
CA PRO A 164 8.65 2.07 10.95
C PRO A 164 8.18 0.79 11.65
N VAL A 165 9.01 -0.25 11.74
CA VAL A 165 8.63 -1.57 12.26
C VAL A 165 8.07 -1.50 13.68
N PRO A 166 8.73 -0.84 14.67
CA PRO A 166 8.19 -0.74 16.02
C PRO A 166 6.86 -0.01 16.09
N LEU A 167 6.70 1.07 15.31
CA LEU A 167 5.45 1.83 15.25
C LEU A 167 4.33 0.98 14.66
N MET A 168 4.59 0.26 13.58
CA MET A 168 3.61 -0.60 12.93
C MET A 168 3.19 -1.78 13.83
N ALA A 169 4.13 -2.37 14.58
CA ALA A 169 3.83 -3.43 15.54
C ALA A 169 2.90 -2.93 16.66
N GLU A 170 3.15 -1.73 17.18
CA GLU A 170 2.28 -1.13 18.19
C GLU A 170 0.91 -0.73 17.60
N ALA A 171 0.85 -0.27 16.36
CA ALA A 171 -0.41 -0.02 15.66
C ALA A 171 -1.27 -1.29 15.56
N VAL A 172 -0.67 -2.45 15.25
CA VAL A 172 -1.36 -3.76 15.28
C VAL A 172 -1.96 -4.02 16.67
N ASN A 173 -1.19 -3.76 17.75
CA ASN A 173 -1.67 -3.96 19.13
C ASN A 173 -2.87 -3.05 19.47
N ILE A 174 -2.80 -1.77 19.13
CA ILE A 174 -3.89 -0.81 19.36
C ILE A 174 -5.18 -1.26 18.67
N MET A 175 -5.07 -1.76 17.45
CA MET A 175 -6.23 -2.15 16.63
C MET A 175 -6.90 -3.46 17.07
N LYS A 176 -6.31 -4.25 17.96
CA LYS A 176 -6.94 -5.47 18.52
C LYS A 176 -8.30 -5.23 19.16
N THR A 177 -8.59 -3.99 19.60
CA THR A 177 -9.88 -3.60 20.15
C THR A 177 -11.00 -3.51 19.11
N LYS A 178 -10.66 -3.53 17.82
CA LYS A 178 -11.57 -3.42 16.68
C LYS A 178 -11.33 -4.56 15.68
N PRO A 179 -11.83 -5.77 15.96
CA PRO A 179 -11.46 -6.99 15.20
C PRO A 179 -11.90 -6.98 13.72
N LYS A 180 -12.78 -6.05 13.32
CA LYS A 180 -13.17 -5.85 11.92
C LYS A 180 -12.33 -4.78 11.20
N ALA A 181 -11.42 -4.12 11.91
CA ALA A 181 -10.51 -3.13 11.31
C ALA A 181 -9.17 -3.77 10.97
N GLU A 182 -8.62 -3.45 9.80
CA GLU A 182 -7.36 -3.96 9.30
C GLU A 182 -6.33 -2.83 9.13
N LEU A 183 -5.09 -3.10 9.50
CA LEU A 183 -3.97 -2.18 9.32
C LEU A 183 -3.34 -2.38 7.96
N ILE A 184 -3.16 -1.30 7.20
CA ILE A 184 -2.31 -1.27 6.00
C ILE A 184 -0.95 -0.66 6.32
N TRP A 185 0.11 -1.38 5.94
CA TRP A 185 1.43 -0.81 5.70
C TRP A 185 1.40 -0.14 4.32
N ALA A 186 1.35 1.19 4.29
CA ALA A 186 1.29 1.97 3.05
C ALA A 186 2.66 2.54 2.66
N SER A 187 2.82 2.80 1.36
CA SER A 187 4.03 3.39 0.78
C SER A 187 5.33 2.61 1.05
N PRO A 188 5.39 1.28 0.91
CA PRO A 188 6.65 0.55 1.07
C PRO A 188 7.70 1.07 0.09
N ARG A 189 8.99 0.92 0.46
CA ARG A 189 10.12 1.39 -0.36
C ARG A 189 10.84 0.24 -1.05
N GLU A 190 10.72 -0.97 -0.49
CA GLU A 190 11.43 -2.14 -0.99
C GLU A 190 10.66 -3.44 -0.69
N LEU A 191 11.09 -4.53 -1.34
CA LEU A 191 10.49 -5.86 -1.15
C LEU A 191 10.56 -6.33 0.31
N LEU A 192 11.63 -6.00 1.04
CA LEU A 192 11.82 -6.41 2.44
C LEU A 192 10.67 -5.93 3.34
N ASN A 193 10.05 -4.79 3.02
CA ASN A 193 8.93 -4.27 3.80
C ASN A 193 7.72 -5.23 3.83
N ILE A 194 7.54 -6.08 2.81
CA ILE A 194 6.50 -7.11 2.78
C ILE A 194 6.74 -8.13 3.90
N PHE A 195 7.98 -8.58 4.06
CA PHE A 195 8.35 -9.54 5.09
C PHE A 195 8.36 -8.93 6.49
N GLN A 196 8.74 -7.65 6.61
CA GLN A 196 8.64 -6.90 7.87
C GLN A 196 7.17 -6.76 8.30
N ALA A 197 6.27 -6.42 7.38
CA ALA A 197 4.84 -6.34 7.64
C ALA A 197 4.27 -7.68 8.07
N ASP A 198 4.65 -8.77 7.40
CA ASP A 198 4.23 -10.14 7.76
C ASP A 198 4.71 -10.53 9.15
N ALA A 199 5.98 -10.31 9.45
CA ALA A 199 6.61 -10.68 10.71
C ALA A 199 5.97 -10.04 11.95
N ILE A 200 5.47 -8.79 11.83
CA ILE A 200 4.80 -8.06 12.92
C ILE A 200 3.29 -8.33 13.00
N GLY A 201 2.75 -9.16 12.10
CA GLY A 201 1.32 -9.44 12.04
C GLY A 201 0.48 -8.29 11.46
N CYS A 202 1.06 -7.43 10.62
CA CYS A 202 0.29 -6.43 9.87
C CYS A 202 -0.71 -7.15 8.94
N HIS A 203 -1.92 -6.61 8.83
CA HIS A 203 -2.98 -7.29 8.11
C HIS A 203 -2.81 -7.19 6.59
N ILE A 204 -2.38 -6.03 6.10
CA ILE A 204 -2.29 -5.70 4.67
C ILE A 204 -1.02 -4.89 4.43
N ILE A 205 -0.37 -5.11 3.30
CA ILE A 205 0.61 -4.20 2.72
C ILE A 205 0.18 -3.84 1.30
N THR A 206 0.16 -2.54 0.97
CA THR A 206 -0.14 -2.10 -0.39
C THR A 206 1.11 -1.57 -1.06
N ALA A 207 1.48 -2.16 -2.18
CA ALA A 207 2.73 -1.89 -2.88
C ALA A 207 2.49 -1.67 -4.38
N THR A 208 3.36 -0.87 -4.98
CA THR A 208 3.36 -0.66 -6.44
C THR A 208 3.79 -1.91 -7.19
N ASN A 209 3.40 -2.01 -8.46
CA ASN A 209 3.65 -3.19 -9.29
C ASN A 209 5.14 -3.52 -9.42
N ASP A 210 6.02 -2.51 -9.43
CA ASP A 210 7.48 -2.69 -9.48
C ASP A 210 8.04 -3.40 -8.23
N ILE A 211 7.49 -3.11 -7.04
CA ILE A 211 7.83 -3.82 -5.80
C ILE A 211 7.25 -5.24 -5.83
N LEU A 212 5.99 -5.40 -6.23
CA LEU A 212 5.32 -6.70 -6.27
C LEU A 212 5.98 -7.66 -7.27
N LYS A 213 6.47 -7.18 -8.41
CA LYS A 213 7.22 -7.99 -9.38
C LYS A 213 8.52 -8.57 -8.80
N LYS A 214 9.13 -7.90 -7.80
CA LYS A 214 10.33 -8.40 -7.11
C LYS A 214 10.07 -9.62 -6.22
N LEU A 215 8.80 -10.01 -6.00
CA LEU A 215 8.48 -11.27 -5.29
C LEU A 215 9.10 -12.50 -5.97
N SER A 216 9.34 -12.46 -7.28
CA SER A 216 10.04 -13.50 -8.03
C SER A 216 11.52 -13.66 -7.65
N LEU A 217 12.11 -12.68 -6.97
CA LEU A 217 13.50 -12.71 -6.52
C LEU A 217 13.66 -13.31 -5.10
N VAL A 218 12.56 -13.60 -4.41
CA VAL A 218 12.60 -14.14 -3.06
C VAL A 218 13.30 -15.50 -3.04
N GLY A 219 14.32 -15.61 -2.19
CA GLY A 219 15.11 -16.83 -2.06
C GLY A 219 16.19 -17.02 -3.14
N LYS A 220 16.40 -16.01 -4.01
CA LYS A 220 17.46 -16.06 -5.02
C LYS A 220 18.82 -16.18 -4.35
N ASP A 221 19.67 -17.07 -4.88
CA ASP A 221 21.05 -17.22 -4.42
C ASP A 221 21.85 -15.93 -4.65
N LEU A 222 22.49 -15.42 -3.59
CA LEU A 222 23.19 -14.13 -3.65
C LEU A 222 24.45 -14.20 -4.52
N GLY A 223 25.12 -15.36 -4.60
CA GLY A 223 26.29 -15.55 -5.47
C GLY A 223 25.88 -15.50 -6.95
N ALA A 224 24.82 -16.22 -7.32
CA ALA A 224 24.26 -16.16 -8.66
C ALA A 224 23.76 -14.75 -9.00
N TYR A 225 23.11 -14.06 -8.06
CA TYR A 225 22.61 -12.71 -8.30
C TYR A 225 23.75 -11.68 -8.43
N SER A 226 24.86 -11.87 -7.70
CA SER A 226 26.07 -11.07 -7.87
C SER A 226 26.66 -11.24 -9.28
N LEU A 227 26.78 -12.50 -9.76
CA LEU A 227 27.29 -12.79 -11.11
C LEU A 227 26.42 -12.14 -12.20
N GLU A 228 25.10 -12.29 -12.11
CA GLU A 228 24.15 -11.64 -13.04
C GLU A 228 24.33 -10.11 -13.08
N THR A 229 24.60 -9.51 -11.91
CA THR A 229 24.84 -8.05 -11.81
C THR A 229 26.14 -7.66 -12.55
N VAL A 230 27.21 -8.43 -12.38
CA VAL A 230 28.48 -8.24 -13.10
C VAL A 230 28.27 -8.38 -14.61
N GLU A 231 27.55 -9.40 -15.05
CA GLU A 231 27.23 -9.61 -16.46
C GLU A 231 26.41 -8.45 -17.05
N MET A 232 25.43 -7.94 -16.28
CA MET A 232 24.62 -6.78 -16.68
C MET A 232 25.52 -5.56 -16.89
N PHE A 233 26.38 -5.21 -15.93
CA PHE A 233 27.30 -4.07 -16.04
C PHE A 233 28.25 -4.20 -17.23
N TYR A 234 28.78 -5.39 -17.48
CA TYR A 234 29.65 -5.65 -18.64
C TYR A 234 28.90 -5.43 -19.96
N LYS A 235 27.68 -5.96 -20.07
CA LYS A 235 26.85 -5.80 -21.28
C LYS A 235 26.49 -4.32 -21.51
N ASP A 236 26.11 -3.59 -20.46
CA ASP A 236 25.73 -2.19 -20.54
C ASP A 236 26.93 -1.31 -20.96
N ALA A 237 28.10 -1.51 -20.35
CA ALA A 237 29.33 -0.79 -20.70
C ALA A 237 29.75 -1.10 -22.16
N SER A 238 29.63 -2.35 -22.58
CA SER A 238 29.97 -2.77 -23.95
C SER A 238 29.00 -2.16 -24.97
N ALA A 239 27.71 -2.16 -24.67
CA ALA A 239 26.68 -1.57 -25.55
C ALA A 239 26.85 -0.04 -25.66
N ALA A 240 27.25 0.62 -24.57
CA ALA A 240 27.53 2.06 -24.57
C ALA A 240 28.87 2.41 -25.23
N GLY A 241 29.70 1.43 -25.60
CA GLY A 241 31.00 1.67 -26.23
C GLY A 241 32.04 2.33 -25.31
N TYR A 242 31.87 2.21 -23.99
CA TYR A 242 32.80 2.81 -23.02
C TYR A 242 34.22 2.21 -23.17
N ARG A 243 35.22 3.08 -23.24
CA ARG A 243 36.63 2.69 -23.33
C ARG A 243 37.46 3.53 -22.37
N ILE A 244 38.34 2.87 -21.64
CA ILE A 244 39.33 3.53 -20.78
C ILE A 244 40.70 3.36 -21.44
N ALA A 245 41.36 4.47 -21.79
CA ALA A 245 42.74 4.45 -22.27
C ALA A 245 43.65 4.04 -21.09
N THR A 246 44.25 2.87 -21.21
CA THR A 246 45.24 2.41 -20.23
C THR A 246 46.65 2.79 -20.67
N ARG A 247 47.50 3.27 -19.73
CA ARG A 247 48.94 3.42 -19.98
C ARG A 247 49.52 2.01 -20.03
N THR A 248 50.21 1.68 -21.12
CA THR A 248 51.02 0.46 -21.16
C THR A 248 52.10 0.59 -20.07
N PRO A 249 52.24 -0.40 -19.15
CA PRO A 249 53.39 -0.38 -18.26
C PRO A 249 54.69 -0.39 -19.10
N ALA A 250 55.63 0.48 -18.77
CA ALA A 250 56.92 0.54 -19.41
C ALA A 250 57.77 -0.71 -19.07
#